data_1f890516762c1b65ab32946a761b2471
#
_entry.id   1f890516762c1b65ab32946a761b2471
#
_cell.length_a   1.000
_cell.length_b   1.000
_cell.length_c   1.000
_cell.angle_alpha   90.00
_cell.angle_beta   90.00
_cell.angle_gamma   90.00
#
_symmetry.space_group_name_H-M   'P 1'
#
loop_
_entity.id
_entity.type
_entity.pdbx_description
1 polymer ?
#
loop_
_entity_poly.entity_id
_entity_poly.type
_entity_poly.pdbx_seq_one_letter_code
_entity_poly.pdbx_strand_id
1 'polypeptide(L)'
;MAALRSLVLAAVLPASALAAYCGGSPDPNAQPNALPVYTAAPTLVASVQNGKLFSAGDVAGGYNFSLVHVFGSAYEMGFAQGQLLPAEVNFIATSVWKYMEDQVAENIDGPGGLPEWLADLIADVGLEAALDVLLDLTRPFTGAYFMDELRGLADASGADFQTLARIHLIGELTQGDCSMVGAWGKATAGGKSLALRALDWDTDGPFKLLPSVTVYHPDAARGGLGHAFANVGFVGWIGSLTGMSSAQLSIHEIGVSYPDATHFGTETFAGVPFVFLLRDILQFDKTYTDTVARIEGANRTCDLILGVGDGKDGGAFRGFAYSGSQVEVYDDTNLEPFNNTPDTWHPRFENVVYWGMDWLCPGYSRPLAAQISSLHGALTPANMISDVLGRVQTGDVHIAVYDLSDQQMYVSFMAPLNTTVPQMAYDRRFTQLDMAALWAEAPPS
;
A
#
# COMPACT_ATOMS: atom_id res chain seq x y z
N MET A 1 44.25 37.83 -4.27
CA MET A 1 43.04 37.42 -4.98
C MET A 1 43.30 36.03 -5.53
N ALA A 2 42.93 34.99 -4.78
CA ALA A 2 43.06 33.60 -5.20
C ALA A 2 41.63 33.06 -5.38
N ALA A 3 41.31 32.70 -6.61
CA ALA A 3 40.04 32.14 -6.97
C ALA A 3 39.94 30.68 -6.50
N LEU A 4 39.09 30.42 -5.52
CA LEU A 4 38.65 29.05 -5.20
C LEU A 4 37.75 28.53 -6.33
N ARG A 5 38.24 27.58 -7.08
CA ARG A 5 37.42 26.76 -7.96
C ARG A 5 36.78 25.67 -7.11
N SER A 6 35.47 25.79 -6.88
CA SER A 6 34.65 24.72 -6.33
C SER A 6 34.59 23.58 -7.36
N LEU A 7 35.24 22.45 -7.06
CA LEU A 7 34.96 21.19 -7.73
C LEU A 7 33.62 20.69 -7.19
N VAL A 8 32.60 20.72 -8.02
CA VAL A 8 31.38 19.95 -7.81
C VAL A 8 31.75 18.50 -8.16
N LEU A 9 32.02 17.67 -7.16
CA LEU A 9 32.03 16.22 -7.33
C LEU A 9 30.58 15.79 -7.50
N ALA A 10 30.18 15.47 -8.72
CA ALA A 10 29.00 14.68 -8.95
C ALA A 10 29.27 13.29 -8.32
N ALA A 11 28.59 12.99 -7.23
CA ALA A 11 28.62 11.66 -6.64
C ALA A 11 27.95 10.70 -7.64
N VAL A 12 28.74 10.07 -8.47
CA VAL A 12 28.33 8.88 -9.22
C VAL A 12 28.26 7.78 -8.17
N LEU A 13 27.05 7.39 -7.78
CA LEU A 13 26.85 6.22 -6.94
C LEU A 13 27.62 5.04 -7.54
N PRO A 14 28.41 4.31 -6.76
CA PRO A 14 29.14 3.17 -7.29
C PRO A 14 28.14 2.12 -7.80
N ALA A 15 28.45 1.46 -8.90
CA ALA A 15 27.63 0.39 -9.49
C ALA A 15 27.26 -0.72 -8.49
N SER A 16 27.95 -0.80 -7.35
CA SER A 16 27.65 -1.70 -6.22
C SER A 16 26.42 -1.28 -5.40
N ALA A 17 26.05 0.01 -5.34
CA ALA A 17 24.84 0.45 -4.65
C ALA A 17 23.58 0.12 -5.48
N LEU A 18 23.66 0.25 -6.81
CA LEU A 18 22.59 -0.19 -7.71
C LEU A 18 22.39 -1.72 -7.67
N ALA A 19 23.46 -2.51 -7.46
CA ALA A 19 23.37 -3.96 -7.37
C ALA A 19 22.68 -4.47 -6.09
N ALA A 20 22.63 -3.68 -5.03
CA ALA A 20 21.95 -4.07 -3.80
C ALA A 20 20.40 -4.01 -3.92
N TYR A 21 19.88 -3.15 -4.80
CA TYR A 21 18.44 -3.05 -5.11
C TYR A 21 18.00 -3.97 -6.25
N CYS A 22 18.91 -4.51 -7.03
CA CYS A 22 18.63 -5.35 -8.20
C CYS A 22 18.73 -6.85 -7.87
N GLY A 23 18.37 -7.25 -6.68
CA GLY A 23 18.63 -8.58 -6.13
C GLY A 23 17.55 -9.60 -6.43
N GLY A 24 17.14 -9.83 -7.67
CA GLY A 24 16.24 -10.93 -7.91
C GLY A 24 15.56 -10.94 -9.27
N SER A 25 14.93 -12.04 -9.54
CA SER A 25 14.01 -12.26 -10.66
C SER A 25 13.09 -13.42 -10.26
N PRO A 26 11.86 -13.49 -10.80
CA PRO A 26 11.00 -14.64 -10.59
C PRO A 26 11.65 -15.91 -11.13
N ASP A 27 11.22 -17.07 -10.62
CA ASP A 27 11.59 -18.34 -11.21
C ASP A 27 11.18 -18.34 -12.70
N PRO A 28 12.09 -18.55 -13.64
CA PRO A 28 11.75 -18.58 -15.08
C PRO A 28 10.76 -19.70 -15.42
N ASN A 29 10.57 -20.68 -14.54
CA ASN A 29 9.60 -21.77 -14.66
C ASN A 29 8.33 -21.54 -13.82
N ALA A 30 8.15 -20.34 -13.25
CA ALA A 30 6.96 -20.01 -12.47
C ALA A 30 5.67 -20.36 -13.22
N GLN A 31 4.78 -21.05 -12.52
CA GLN A 31 3.51 -21.52 -13.09
C GLN A 31 2.41 -20.50 -12.85
N PRO A 32 1.35 -20.47 -13.65
CA PRO A 32 0.17 -19.68 -13.37
C PRO A 32 -0.44 -20.09 -12.02
N ASN A 33 -1.03 -19.14 -11.31
CA ASN A 33 -1.90 -19.48 -10.18
C ASN A 33 -3.21 -20.08 -10.72
N ALA A 34 -3.32 -21.41 -10.62
CA ALA A 34 -4.48 -22.18 -11.14
C ALA A 34 -5.60 -22.34 -10.10
N LEU A 35 -5.47 -21.76 -8.90
CA LEU A 35 -6.50 -21.87 -7.87
C LEU A 35 -7.75 -21.08 -8.26
N PRO A 36 -8.95 -21.67 -8.23
CA PRO A 36 -10.18 -20.95 -8.56
C PRO A 36 -10.45 -19.87 -7.51
N VAL A 37 -10.92 -18.72 -7.96
CA VAL A 37 -11.33 -17.62 -7.08
C VAL A 37 -12.47 -18.08 -6.15
N TYR A 38 -12.38 -17.72 -4.88
CA TYR A 38 -13.41 -17.99 -3.89
C TYR A 38 -14.46 -16.87 -3.93
N THR A 39 -15.73 -17.25 -4.08
CA THR A 39 -16.83 -16.30 -4.31
C THR A 39 -17.96 -16.40 -3.30
N ALA A 40 -17.82 -17.23 -2.26
CA ALA A 40 -18.87 -17.34 -1.25
C ALA A 40 -18.93 -16.09 -0.38
N ALA A 41 -20.14 -15.73 0.03
CA ALA A 41 -20.39 -14.58 0.89
C ALA A 41 -19.65 -14.72 2.24
N PRO A 42 -19.11 -13.61 2.80
CA PRO A 42 -18.55 -13.61 4.15
C PRO A 42 -19.57 -14.01 5.20
N THR A 43 -19.09 -14.68 6.25
CA THR A 43 -19.94 -15.12 7.37
C THR A 43 -19.79 -14.20 8.56
N LEU A 44 -20.90 -13.66 9.09
CA LEU A 44 -20.90 -12.81 10.28
C LEU A 44 -20.42 -13.61 11.51
N VAL A 45 -19.40 -13.07 12.19
CA VAL A 45 -18.78 -13.67 13.38
C VAL A 45 -19.19 -12.93 14.65
N ALA A 46 -19.16 -11.59 14.61
CA ALA A 46 -19.47 -10.75 15.77
C ALA A 46 -20.07 -9.41 15.33
N SER A 47 -20.77 -8.76 16.25
CA SER A 47 -21.32 -7.43 16.06
C SER A 47 -21.24 -6.64 17.37
N VAL A 48 -20.88 -5.36 17.26
CA VAL A 48 -20.86 -4.36 18.33
C VAL A 48 -21.63 -3.12 17.87
N GLN A 49 -21.84 -2.13 18.72
CA GLN A 49 -22.69 -0.97 18.42
C GLN A 49 -22.38 -0.29 17.07
N ASN A 50 -21.11 -0.17 16.70
CA ASN A 50 -20.67 0.54 15.48
C ASN A 50 -19.80 -0.35 14.58
N GLY A 51 -19.91 -1.67 14.70
CA GLY A 51 -19.06 -2.55 13.92
C GLY A 51 -19.61 -3.96 13.76
N LYS A 52 -19.21 -4.57 12.65
CA LYS A 52 -19.46 -5.99 12.35
C LYS A 52 -18.16 -6.65 11.91
N LEU A 53 -17.95 -7.86 12.40
CA LEU A 53 -16.83 -8.72 12.01
C LEU A 53 -17.37 -9.91 11.23
N PHE A 54 -16.83 -10.11 10.04
CA PHE A 54 -17.10 -11.28 9.22
C PHE A 54 -15.79 -12.07 9.02
N SER A 55 -15.92 -13.39 8.87
CA SER A 55 -14.89 -14.23 8.29
C SER A 55 -15.13 -14.29 6.79
N ALA A 56 -14.16 -13.83 6.01
CA ALA A 56 -14.16 -13.87 4.56
C ALA A 56 -13.11 -14.86 4.04
N GLY A 57 -13.29 -15.37 2.82
CA GLY A 57 -12.39 -16.34 2.21
C GLY A 57 -12.68 -17.80 2.57
N ASP A 58 -11.87 -18.69 2.02
CA ASP A 58 -12.02 -20.14 2.17
C ASP A 58 -11.43 -20.62 3.50
N VAL A 59 -12.26 -20.67 4.54
CA VAL A 59 -11.86 -21.13 5.88
C VAL A 59 -11.32 -22.57 5.86
N ALA A 60 -11.97 -23.46 5.11
CA ALA A 60 -11.57 -24.88 5.04
C ALA A 60 -10.19 -25.07 4.38
N GLY A 61 -9.88 -24.21 3.40
CA GLY A 61 -8.59 -24.19 2.73
C GLY A 61 -7.50 -23.38 3.45
N GLY A 62 -7.82 -22.69 4.55
CA GLY A 62 -6.87 -21.82 5.25
C GLY A 62 -6.57 -20.51 4.53
N TYR A 63 -7.52 -20.00 3.75
CA TYR A 63 -7.39 -18.75 2.98
C TYR A 63 -8.31 -17.63 3.51
N ASN A 64 -8.67 -17.69 4.78
CA ASN A 64 -9.58 -16.73 5.40
C ASN A 64 -8.83 -15.53 6.00
N PHE A 65 -9.57 -14.44 6.11
CA PHE A 65 -9.14 -13.18 6.73
C PHE A 65 -10.32 -12.49 7.41
N SER A 66 -10.03 -11.48 8.23
CA SER A 66 -11.04 -10.65 8.88
C SER A 66 -11.59 -9.60 7.90
N LEU A 67 -12.91 -9.59 7.69
CA LEU A 67 -13.61 -8.50 7.02
C LEU A 67 -14.36 -7.70 8.09
N VAL A 68 -13.95 -6.46 8.29
CA VAL A 68 -14.44 -5.60 9.37
C VAL A 68 -15.21 -4.44 8.78
N HIS A 69 -16.45 -4.22 9.20
CA HIS A 69 -17.23 -3.01 8.91
C HIS A 69 -17.26 -2.13 10.14
N VAL A 70 -16.90 -0.85 10.00
CA VAL A 70 -16.92 0.14 11.06
C VAL A 70 -17.70 1.39 10.62
N PHE A 71 -18.53 1.92 11.56
CA PHE A 71 -19.53 2.94 11.26
C PHE A 71 -19.43 4.14 12.22
N GLY A 72 -19.68 5.35 11.72
CA GLY A 72 -19.85 6.53 12.57
C GLY A 72 -18.78 7.61 12.39
N SER A 73 -18.42 8.27 13.48
CA SER A 73 -17.27 9.18 13.56
C SER A 73 -15.94 8.41 13.56
N ALA A 74 -14.83 9.09 13.37
CA ALA A 74 -13.51 8.47 13.40
C ALA A 74 -13.27 7.72 14.72
N TYR A 75 -13.54 8.36 15.86
CA TYR A 75 -13.43 7.71 17.17
C TYR A 75 -14.29 6.45 17.28
N GLU A 76 -15.55 6.52 16.84
CA GLU A 76 -16.47 5.39 16.91
C GLU A 76 -16.05 4.23 16.02
N MET A 77 -15.49 4.51 14.85
CA MET A 77 -14.96 3.49 13.94
C MET A 77 -13.74 2.78 14.55
N GLY A 78 -12.79 3.53 15.11
CA GLY A 78 -11.66 2.96 15.84
C GLY A 78 -12.10 2.16 17.05
N PHE A 79 -13.04 2.69 17.86
CA PHE A 79 -13.57 2.02 19.04
C PHE A 79 -14.25 0.69 18.68
N ALA A 80 -15.03 0.67 17.59
CA ALA A 80 -15.69 -0.56 17.13
C ALA A 80 -14.68 -1.63 16.69
N GLN A 81 -13.61 -1.25 15.99
CA GLN A 81 -12.55 -2.19 15.61
C GLN A 81 -11.83 -2.74 16.85
N GLY A 82 -11.50 -1.87 17.82
CA GLY A 82 -10.89 -2.28 19.09
C GLY A 82 -11.77 -3.22 19.92
N GLN A 83 -13.10 -3.04 19.90
CA GLN A 83 -14.05 -3.95 20.56
C GLN A 83 -14.16 -5.31 19.87
N LEU A 84 -14.13 -5.33 18.53
CA LEU A 84 -14.28 -6.56 17.75
C LEU A 84 -13.02 -7.43 17.78
N LEU A 85 -11.83 -6.83 17.83
CA LEU A 85 -10.54 -7.49 17.67
C LEU A 85 -9.49 -7.02 18.71
N PRO A 86 -9.83 -7.03 20.02
CA PRO A 86 -8.94 -6.45 21.03
C PRO A 86 -7.61 -7.20 21.19
N ALA A 87 -7.62 -8.51 21.02
CA ALA A 87 -6.41 -9.33 21.13
C ALA A 87 -5.46 -9.08 19.97
N GLU A 88 -6.00 -8.95 18.76
CA GLU A 88 -5.25 -8.68 17.53
C GLU A 88 -4.65 -7.27 17.54
N VAL A 89 -5.39 -6.26 18.00
CA VAL A 89 -4.88 -4.89 18.16
C VAL A 89 -3.74 -4.84 19.19
N ASN A 90 -3.87 -5.53 20.33
CA ASN A 90 -2.79 -5.65 21.31
C ASN A 90 -1.57 -6.41 20.76
N PHE A 91 -1.80 -7.43 19.92
CA PHE A 91 -0.73 -8.15 19.27
C PHE A 91 0.07 -7.23 18.33
N ILE A 92 -0.61 -6.39 17.54
CA ILE A 92 0.07 -5.37 16.71
C ILE A 92 0.88 -4.43 17.58
N ALA A 93 0.30 -3.85 18.62
CA ALA A 93 0.98 -2.91 19.49
C ALA A 93 2.25 -3.50 20.14
N THR A 94 2.32 -4.80 20.33
CA THR A 94 3.48 -5.46 20.98
C THR A 94 4.44 -6.11 19.99
N SER A 95 3.93 -6.96 19.11
CA SER A 95 4.77 -7.78 18.22
C SER A 95 5.27 -7.02 17.00
N VAL A 96 4.43 -6.13 16.44
CA VAL A 96 4.85 -5.25 15.35
C VAL A 96 5.86 -4.23 15.86
N TRP A 97 5.61 -3.65 17.04
CA TRP A 97 6.56 -2.73 17.64
C TRP A 97 7.96 -3.35 17.78
N LYS A 98 8.03 -4.53 18.41
CA LYS A 98 9.33 -5.22 18.55
C LYS A 98 9.99 -5.55 17.21
N TYR A 99 9.23 -6.05 16.26
CA TYR A 99 9.74 -6.33 14.91
C TYR A 99 10.32 -5.08 14.26
N MET A 100 9.67 -3.94 14.41
CA MET A 100 10.11 -2.68 13.85
C MET A 100 11.36 -2.12 14.54
N GLU A 101 11.50 -2.31 15.86
CA GLU A 101 12.74 -1.99 16.55
C GLU A 101 13.91 -2.79 15.96
N ASP A 102 13.69 -4.09 15.71
CA ASP A 102 14.70 -4.97 15.13
C ASP A 102 15.05 -4.52 13.69
N GLN A 103 14.05 -4.17 12.86
CA GLN A 103 14.24 -3.69 11.47
C GLN A 103 14.99 -2.35 11.41
N VAL A 104 14.67 -1.39 12.28
CA VAL A 104 15.37 -0.10 12.34
C VAL A 104 16.82 -0.31 12.76
N ALA A 105 17.07 -1.18 13.76
CA ALA A 105 18.41 -1.46 14.22
C ALA A 105 19.29 -2.14 13.14
N GLU A 106 18.70 -2.98 12.28
CA GLU A 106 19.40 -3.63 11.16
C GLU A 106 19.67 -2.68 9.99
N ASN A 107 18.85 -1.66 9.79
CA ASN A 107 18.92 -0.77 8.63
C ASN A 107 19.55 0.61 8.91
N ILE A 108 19.92 0.92 10.15
CA ILE A 108 20.55 2.21 10.49
C ILE A 108 21.79 2.49 9.63
N ASP A 109 22.61 1.46 9.34
CA ASP A 109 23.87 1.58 8.60
C ASP A 109 23.78 0.99 7.17
N GLY A 110 22.58 0.60 6.70
CA GLY A 110 22.38 -0.09 5.40
C GLY A 110 22.34 0.85 4.18
N PRO A 111 22.53 0.31 2.96
CA PRO A 111 22.29 1.05 1.72
C PRO A 111 20.80 1.41 1.61
N GLY A 112 20.48 2.69 1.47
CA GLY A 112 19.09 3.19 1.57
C GLY A 112 18.62 3.39 3.01
N GLY A 113 19.55 3.46 3.96
CA GLY A 113 19.31 3.67 5.38
C GLY A 113 18.62 5.00 5.68
N LEU A 114 18.27 5.16 6.96
CA LEU A 114 17.61 6.36 7.47
C LEU A 114 18.42 7.63 7.13
N PRO A 115 17.76 8.77 6.91
CA PRO A 115 18.47 10.05 6.82
C PRO A 115 19.41 10.24 8.01
N GLU A 116 20.63 10.73 7.79
CA GLU A 116 21.69 10.85 8.81
C GLU A 116 21.19 11.53 10.09
N TRP A 117 20.45 12.63 9.97
CA TRP A 117 19.90 13.33 11.13
C TRP A 117 18.92 12.49 11.96
N LEU A 118 18.18 11.58 11.33
CA LEU A 118 17.22 10.68 12.00
C LEU A 118 17.95 9.50 12.66
N ALA A 119 18.95 8.94 11.97
CA ALA A 119 19.82 7.93 12.56
C ALA A 119 20.55 8.49 13.81
N ASP A 120 21.06 9.71 13.73
CA ASP A 120 21.68 10.41 14.88
C ASP A 120 20.65 10.64 16.00
N LEU A 121 19.43 11.07 15.66
CA LEU A 121 18.39 11.26 16.68
C LEU A 121 18.03 9.94 17.37
N ILE A 122 17.89 8.84 16.62
CA ILE A 122 17.62 7.52 17.21
C ILE A 122 18.78 7.07 18.10
N ALA A 123 20.02 7.29 17.68
CA ALA A 123 21.19 6.97 18.46
C ALA A 123 21.29 7.77 19.77
N ASP A 124 20.87 9.05 19.73
CA ASP A 124 20.96 9.96 20.88
C ASP A 124 19.85 9.76 21.91
N VAL A 125 18.61 9.52 21.46
CA VAL A 125 17.42 9.52 22.34
C VAL A 125 16.62 8.21 22.30
N GLY A 126 16.92 7.30 21.40
CA GLY A 126 16.20 6.04 21.18
C GLY A 126 15.03 6.18 20.21
N LEU A 127 14.59 5.04 19.64
CA LEU A 127 13.57 4.97 18.59
C LEU A 127 12.23 5.57 19.04
N GLU A 128 11.77 5.26 20.25
CA GLU A 128 10.51 5.79 20.78
C GLU A 128 10.47 7.32 20.78
N ALA A 129 11.51 7.94 21.33
CA ALA A 129 11.59 9.41 21.43
C ALA A 129 11.77 10.05 20.05
N ALA A 130 12.51 9.41 19.14
CA ALA A 130 12.63 9.87 17.76
C ALA A 130 11.28 9.86 17.03
N LEU A 131 10.48 8.79 17.18
CA LEU A 131 9.14 8.70 16.60
C LEU A 131 8.16 9.71 17.24
N ASP A 132 8.30 10.03 18.53
CA ASP A 132 7.51 11.08 19.16
C ASP A 132 7.82 12.46 18.56
N VAL A 133 9.09 12.74 18.26
CA VAL A 133 9.48 13.94 17.52
C VAL A 133 8.86 13.95 16.11
N LEU A 134 8.88 12.82 15.40
CA LEU A 134 8.24 12.71 14.09
C LEU A 134 6.71 12.92 14.17
N LEU A 135 6.04 12.37 15.19
CA LEU A 135 4.61 12.61 15.42
C LEU A 135 4.33 14.11 15.60
N ASP A 136 5.16 14.82 16.36
CA ASP A 136 5.00 16.25 16.55
C ASP A 136 5.27 17.06 15.28
N LEU A 137 6.23 16.64 14.45
CA LEU A 137 6.53 17.26 13.16
C LEU A 137 5.41 17.05 12.14
N THR A 138 4.78 15.88 12.12
CA THR A 138 3.71 15.53 11.17
C THR A 138 2.33 16.01 11.61
N ARG A 139 2.12 16.24 12.91
CA ARG A 139 0.82 16.64 13.49
C ARG A 139 0.16 17.86 12.84
N PRO A 140 0.88 18.96 12.48
CA PRO A 140 0.27 20.13 11.84
C PRO A 140 -0.32 19.82 10.45
N PHE A 141 0.10 18.75 9.81
CA PHE A 141 -0.28 18.35 8.46
C PHE A 141 -1.26 17.19 8.45
N THR A 142 -1.44 16.51 9.58
CA THR A 142 -2.28 15.32 9.72
C THR A 142 -3.67 15.69 10.22
N GLY A 143 -4.72 15.15 9.59
CA GLY A 143 -6.09 15.36 10.04
C GLY A 143 -6.32 14.84 11.46
N ALA A 144 -6.96 15.64 12.31
CA ALA A 144 -7.20 15.28 13.72
C ALA A 144 -8.00 13.96 13.87
N TYR A 145 -8.86 13.64 12.89
CA TYR A 145 -9.65 12.42 12.88
C TYR A 145 -8.81 11.12 12.89
N PHE A 146 -7.57 11.15 12.41
CA PHE A 146 -6.67 9.99 12.55
C PHE A 146 -6.33 9.73 14.01
N MET A 147 -6.01 10.77 14.76
CA MET A 147 -5.71 10.65 16.19
C MET A 147 -6.96 10.27 16.99
N ASP A 148 -8.15 10.74 16.59
CA ASP A 148 -9.41 10.36 17.21
C ASP A 148 -9.72 8.88 16.98
N GLU A 149 -9.47 8.36 15.78
CA GLU A 149 -9.67 6.95 15.47
C GLU A 149 -8.68 6.05 16.22
N LEU A 150 -7.39 6.41 16.26
CA LEU A 150 -6.40 5.70 17.06
C LEU A 150 -6.74 5.71 18.54
N ARG A 151 -7.30 6.81 19.07
CA ARG A 151 -7.76 6.89 20.44
C ARG A 151 -8.93 5.93 20.70
N GLY A 152 -9.92 5.91 19.81
CA GLY A 152 -11.02 4.95 19.88
C GLY A 152 -10.52 3.50 19.87
N LEU A 153 -9.59 3.19 19.00
CA LEU A 153 -8.96 1.87 18.88
C LEU A 153 -8.24 1.47 20.17
N ALA A 154 -7.45 2.39 20.75
CA ALA A 154 -6.72 2.20 22.00
C ALA A 154 -7.67 2.02 23.19
N ASP A 155 -8.66 2.91 23.34
CA ASP A 155 -9.62 2.89 24.46
C ASP A 155 -10.42 1.59 24.52
N ALA A 156 -10.79 1.04 23.35
CA ALA A 156 -11.59 -0.18 23.29
C ALA A 156 -10.76 -1.48 23.41
N SER A 157 -9.55 -1.48 22.85
CA SER A 157 -8.68 -2.67 22.89
C SER A 157 -7.84 -2.76 24.15
N GLY A 158 -7.57 -1.64 24.82
CA GLY A 158 -6.62 -1.53 25.91
C GLY A 158 -5.15 -1.45 25.45
N ALA A 159 -4.90 -1.32 24.16
CA ALA A 159 -3.56 -1.11 23.62
C ALA A 159 -3.06 0.31 23.93
N ASP A 160 -1.73 0.48 24.02
CA ASP A 160 -1.14 1.79 24.23
C ASP A 160 -1.33 2.70 23.01
N PHE A 161 -1.99 3.84 23.22
CA PHE A 161 -2.25 4.83 22.16
C PHE A 161 -0.97 5.34 21.49
N GLN A 162 0.06 5.62 22.29
CA GLN A 162 1.30 6.18 21.77
C GLN A 162 2.03 5.18 20.87
N THR A 163 2.05 3.92 21.29
CA THR A 163 2.61 2.82 20.47
C THR A 163 1.86 2.64 19.16
N LEU A 164 0.52 2.66 19.19
CA LEU A 164 -0.29 2.60 17.96
C LEU A 164 0.01 3.77 17.03
N ALA A 165 0.15 4.99 17.56
CA ALA A 165 0.47 6.17 16.76
C ALA A 165 1.87 6.08 16.14
N ARG A 166 2.87 5.64 16.92
CA ARG A 166 4.26 5.43 16.44
C ARG A 166 4.33 4.40 15.32
N ILE A 167 3.62 3.29 15.44
CA ILE A 167 3.57 2.23 14.41
C ILE A 167 3.15 2.79 13.06
N HIS A 168 2.23 3.74 13.00
CA HIS A 168 1.78 4.34 11.73
C HIS A 168 2.80 5.26 11.07
N LEU A 169 3.85 5.68 11.79
CA LEU A 169 4.96 6.43 11.21
C LEU A 169 6.10 5.55 10.71
N ILE A 170 6.09 4.27 11.06
CA ILE A 170 7.16 3.36 10.70
C ILE A 170 7.23 3.16 9.18
N GLY A 171 6.09 3.20 8.49
CA GLY A 171 6.06 3.19 7.03
C GLY A 171 6.88 4.32 6.37
N GLU A 172 7.12 5.42 7.08
CA GLU A 172 8.02 6.50 6.65
C GLU A 172 9.50 6.12 6.74
N LEU A 173 9.83 5.11 7.55
CA LEU A 173 11.21 4.71 7.85
C LEU A 173 11.61 3.41 7.15
N THR A 174 10.64 2.63 6.68
CA THR A 174 10.88 1.33 6.06
C THR A 174 10.32 1.34 4.65
N GLN A 175 11.15 0.98 3.70
CA GLN A 175 10.76 0.86 2.31
C GLN A 175 10.46 -0.60 1.99
N GLY A 176 9.25 -0.85 1.46
CA GLY A 176 8.87 -2.17 0.93
C GLY A 176 8.99 -2.18 -0.58
N ASP A 177 9.38 -3.32 -1.14
CA ASP A 177 9.25 -3.56 -2.57
C ASP A 177 7.80 -3.88 -2.90
N CYS A 178 7.31 -3.41 -4.04
CA CYS A 178 5.92 -3.60 -4.43
C CYS A 178 5.79 -3.58 -5.95
N SER A 179 4.69 -4.13 -6.45
CA SER A 179 4.35 -3.97 -7.86
C SER A 179 2.96 -3.36 -8.02
N MET A 180 2.78 -2.60 -9.09
CA MET A 180 1.48 -2.09 -9.47
C MET A 180 1.26 -2.14 -10.98
N VAL A 181 0.00 -2.34 -11.38
CA VAL A 181 -0.47 -2.25 -12.75
C VAL A 181 -1.81 -1.54 -12.77
N GLY A 182 -1.95 -0.55 -13.61
CA GLY A 182 -3.22 0.02 -14.02
C GLY A 182 -3.43 -0.25 -15.52
N ALA A 183 -4.61 -0.75 -15.89
CA ALA A 183 -4.96 -1.04 -17.28
C ALA A 183 -6.40 -0.64 -17.55
N TRP A 184 -6.65 -0.02 -18.71
CA TRP A 184 -7.99 0.42 -19.08
C TRP A 184 -8.22 0.37 -20.59
N GLY A 185 -9.44 0.65 -21.02
CA GLY A 185 -9.77 0.84 -22.43
C GLY A 185 -9.29 -0.32 -23.31
N LYS A 186 -8.41 -0.05 -24.27
CA LYS A 186 -7.95 -1.04 -25.26
C LYS A 186 -7.07 -2.14 -24.66
N ALA A 187 -6.49 -1.95 -23.49
CA ALA A 187 -5.66 -2.96 -22.85
C ALA A 187 -6.48 -4.10 -22.20
N THR A 188 -7.75 -3.84 -21.91
CA THR A 188 -8.60 -4.75 -21.13
C THR A 188 -9.71 -5.37 -21.94
N ALA A 189 -10.15 -6.56 -21.56
CA ALA A 189 -11.34 -7.17 -22.12
C ALA A 189 -12.58 -6.33 -21.78
N GLY A 190 -13.30 -5.87 -22.81
CA GLY A 190 -14.50 -5.06 -22.65
C GLY A 190 -14.27 -3.59 -22.25
N GLY A 191 -13.02 -3.10 -22.31
CA GLY A 191 -12.72 -1.68 -22.04
C GLY A 191 -12.80 -1.29 -20.58
N LYS A 192 -12.76 -2.24 -19.66
CA LYS A 192 -12.85 -2.01 -18.21
C LYS A 192 -11.64 -1.29 -17.65
N SER A 193 -11.79 -0.66 -16.48
CA SER A 193 -10.70 -0.14 -15.67
C SER A 193 -10.30 -1.18 -14.64
N LEU A 194 -9.10 -1.72 -14.78
CA LEU A 194 -8.51 -2.72 -13.91
C LEU A 194 -7.27 -2.15 -13.24
N ALA A 195 -7.02 -2.57 -12.01
CA ALA A 195 -5.79 -2.24 -11.32
C ALA A 195 -5.31 -3.43 -10.47
N LEU A 196 -4.03 -3.43 -10.15
CA LEU A 196 -3.38 -4.44 -9.32
C LEU A 196 -2.37 -3.75 -8.42
N ARG A 197 -2.36 -4.12 -7.15
CA ARG A 197 -1.32 -3.78 -6.19
C ARG A 197 -0.85 -5.04 -5.48
N ALA A 198 0.45 -5.26 -5.48
CA ALA A 198 1.12 -6.37 -4.83
C ALA A 198 2.11 -5.82 -3.81
N LEU A 199 1.96 -6.22 -2.54
CA LEU A 199 2.88 -5.86 -1.46
C LEU A 199 3.91 -6.97 -1.29
N ASP A 200 5.15 -6.63 -1.55
CA ASP A 200 6.31 -7.42 -1.25
C ASP A 200 7.03 -6.78 -0.06
N TRP A 201 7.12 -7.50 1.05
CA TRP A 201 7.79 -7.05 2.27
C TRP A 201 8.36 -8.25 3.00
N ASP A 202 9.09 -7.98 4.08
CA ASP A 202 9.69 -9.05 4.88
C ASP A 202 8.64 -10.09 5.32
N THR A 203 8.83 -11.30 4.83
CA THR A 203 7.94 -12.43 5.08
C THR A 203 8.05 -13.00 6.49
N ASP A 204 9.06 -12.60 7.26
CA ASP A 204 9.22 -12.99 8.67
C ASP A 204 8.43 -12.08 9.62
N GLY A 205 8.02 -10.90 9.17
CA GLY A 205 7.24 -9.95 9.94
C GLY A 205 5.90 -10.51 10.45
N PRO A 206 5.41 -9.99 11.59
CA PRO A 206 4.18 -10.48 12.24
C PRO A 206 2.87 -10.09 11.52
N PHE A 207 2.92 -9.20 10.58
CA PHE A 207 1.75 -8.69 9.83
C PHE A 207 0.93 -9.80 9.17
N LYS A 208 1.59 -10.84 8.65
CA LYS A 208 0.95 -12.02 8.04
C LYS A 208 -0.04 -12.76 8.95
N LEU A 209 0.02 -12.52 10.25
CA LEU A 209 -0.86 -13.17 11.23
C LEU A 209 -2.20 -12.44 11.41
N LEU A 210 -2.33 -11.24 10.88
CA LEU A 210 -3.47 -10.35 11.10
C LEU A 210 -4.10 -9.80 9.81
N PRO A 211 -4.28 -10.64 8.76
CA PRO A 211 -4.82 -10.17 7.49
C PRO A 211 -6.24 -9.62 7.67
N SER A 212 -6.51 -8.45 7.10
CA SER A 212 -7.83 -7.86 7.17
C SER A 212 -8.18 -7.00 5.97
N VAL A 213 -9.48 -6.92 5.70
CA VAL A 213 -10.10 -5.87 4.90
C VAL A 213 -11.01 -5.09 5.82
N THR A 214 -10.73 -3.81 6.04
CA THR A 214 -11.57 -2.93 6.88
C THR A 214 -12.35 -1.98 5.99
N VAL A 215 -13.69 -2.05 6.07
CA VAL A 215 -14.63 -1.20 5.34
C VAL A 215 -15.13 -0.11 6.27
N TYR A 216 -14.85 1.11 5.93
CA TYR A 216 -15.21 2.30 6.70
C TYR A 216 -16.48 2.92 6.15
N HIS A 217 -17.42 3.24 7.05
CA HIS A 217 -18.69 3.90 6.74
C HIS A 217 -18.81 5.18 7.57
N PRO A 218 -18.16 6.29 7.15
CA PRO A 218 -18.29 7.56 7.86
C PRO A 218 -19.75 8.03 7.85
N ASP A 219 -20.27 8.39 9.03
CA ASP A 219 -21.62 8.92 9.18
C ASP A 219 -21.57 10.43 9.51
N ALA A 220 -21.93 11.25 8.53
CA ALA A 220 -21.91 12.70 8.67
C ALA A 220 -22.81 13.23 9.80
N ALA A 221 -23.91 12.55 10.14
CA ALA A 221 -24.78 12.92 11.25
C ALA A 221 -24.11 12.73 12.62
N ARG A 222 -23.06 11.92 12.67
CA ARG A 222 -22.25 11.62 13.87
C ARG A 222 -20.85 12.23 13.81
N GLY A 223 -20.60 13.10 12.84
CA GLY A 223 -19.29 13.75 12.65
C GLY A 223 -18.29 12.93 11.84
N GLY A 224 -18.73 11.85 11.19
CA GLY A 224 -17.93 11.11 10.21
C GLY A 224 -17.68 11.95 8.97
N LEU A 225 -16.48 11.87 8.43
CA LEU A 225 -16.03 12.69 7.29
C LEU A 225 -15.79 11.83 6.06
N GLY A 226 -16.14 12.36 4.88
CA GLY A 226 -15.88 11.72 3.59
C GLY A 226 -16.95 10.70 3.20
N HIS A 227 -16.53 9.72 2.38
CA HIS A 227 -17.39 8.64 1.87
C HIS A 227 -16.81 7.26 2.23
N ALA A 228 -17.55 6.18 1.96
CA ALA A 228 -17.12 4.84 2.31
C ALA A 228 -15.88 4.42 1.50
N PHE A 229 -14.97 3.74 2.17
CA PHE A 229 -13.75 3.19 1.57
C PHE A 229 -13.33 1.91 2.30
N ALA A 230 -12.42 1.15 1.70
CA ALA A 230 -11.87 -0.06 2.27
C ALA A 230 -10.35 -0.05 2.22
N ASN A 231 -9.72 -0.44 3.33
CA ASN A 231 -8.31 -0.77 3.41
C ASN A 231 -8.11 -2.28 3.31
N VAL A 232 -7.16 -2.71 2.48
CA VAL A 232 -6.60 -4.06 2.49
C VAL A 232 -5.27 -4.01 3.23
N GLY A 233 -5.14 -4.77 4.29
CA GLY A 233 -3.95 -4.73 5.14
C GLY A 233 -4.08 -5.57 6.39
N PHE A 234 -3.95 -4.94 7.56
CA PHE A 234 -3.81 -5.64 8.83
C PHE A 234 -4.72 -5.05 9.89
N VAL A 235 -5.18 -5.90 10.82
CA VAL A 235 -5.98 -5.46 11.96
C VAL A 235 -5.23 -4.37 12.75
N GLY A 236 -5.92 -3.30 13.09
CA GLY A 236 -5.33 -2.19 13.89
C GLY A 236 -4.48 -1.20 13.10
N TRP A 237 -4.23 -1.45 11.81
CA TRP A 237 -3.58 -0.50 10.92
C TRP A 237 -4.64 0.38 10.24
N ILE A 238 -4.71 1.67 10.60
CA ILE A 238 -5.73 2.59 10.10
C ILE A 238 -5.29 3.41 8.89
N GLY A 239 -3.99 3.56 8.65
CA GLY A 239 -3.44 4.16 7.43
C GLY A 239 -3.73 3.29 6.21
N SER A 240 -3.62 3.83 5.01
CA SER A 240 -3.86 3.08 3.77
C SER A 240 -2.57 2.82 3.03
N LEU A 241 -2.38 1.58 2.60
CA LEU A 241 -1.31 1.13 1.69
C LEU A 241 -1.94 0.58 0.39
N THR A 242 -3.07 -0.07 0.53
CA THR A 242 -3.81 -0.76 -0.51
C THR A 242 -5.30 -0.56 -0.21
N GLY A 243 -6.07 -0.13 -1.18
CA GLY A 243 -7.48 0.10 -0.92
C GLY A 243 -8.28 0.60 -2.11
N MET A 244 -9.58 0.66 -1.90
CA MET A 244 -10.56 1.13 -2.86
C MET A 244 -11.62 1.96 -2.14
N SER A 245 -12.19 2.97 -2.83
CA SER A 245 -13.29 3.78 -2.29
C SER A 245 -14.60 3.56 -3.05
N SER A 246 -15.71 3.97 -2.41
CA SER A 246 -17.04 3.98 -3.05
C SER A 246 -17.13 4.99 -4.20
N ALA A 247 -16.15 5.90 -4.33
CA ALA A 247 -15.98 6.76 -5.50
C ALA A 247 -15.24 6.05 -6.65
N GLN A 248 -15.02 4.74 -6.58
CA GLN A 248 -14.33 3.91 -7.57
C GLN A 248 -12.87 4.33 -7.80
N LEU A 249 -12.22 4.89 -6.77
CA LEU A 249 -10.77 5.12 -6.77
C LEU A 249 -10.06 3.95 -6.10
N SER A 250 -8.89 3.56 -6.63
CA SER A 250 -7.94 2.66 -5.96
C SER A 250 -6.61 3.36 -5.74
N ILE A 251 -5.89 2.96 -4.71
CA ILE A 251 -4.56 3.47 -4.40
C ILE A 251 -3.53 2.34 -4.43
N HIS A 252 -2.31 2.72 -4.81
CA HIS A 252 -1.16 1.85 -4.93
C HIS A 252 0.08 2.64 -4.50
N GLU A 253 1.02 1.98 -3.84
CA GLU A 253 2.30 2.61 -3.52
C GLU A 253 3.45 1.61 -3.65
N ILE A 254 4.64 2.14 -3.92
CA ILE A 254 5.92 1.43 -3.89
C ILE A 254 6.89 2.33 -3.14
N GLY A 255 7.51 1.80 -2.09
CA GLY A 255 8.59 2.47 -1.38
C GLY A 255 9.82 2.56 -2.28
N VAL A 256 10.40 3.75 -2.41
CA VAL A 256 11.58 3.98 -3.23
C VAL A 256 12.51 4.98 -2.57
N SER A 257 13.78 5.00 -3.01
CA SER A 257 14.71 6.09 -2.74
C SER A 257 15.23 6.60 -4.07
N TYR A 258 14.90 7.84 -4.43
CA TYR A 258 15.37 8.40 -5.68
C TYR A 258 16.84 8.74 -5.61
N PRO A 259 17.67 8.21 -6.54
CA PRO A 259 19.12 8.43 -6.49
C PRO A 259 19.53 9.87 -6.87
N ASP A 260 18.66 10.64 -7.53
CA ASP A 260 18.94 12.01 -7.94
C ASP A 260 18.35 13.03 -6.94
N ALA A 261 19.05 13.24 -5.84
CA ALA A 261 18.67 14.24 -4.85
C ALA A 261 18.69 15.70 -5.40
N THR A 262 19.29 15.95 -6.55
CA THR A 262 19.23 17.30 -7.17
C THR A 262 17.89 17.56 -7.83
N HIS A 263 17.20 16.51 -8.25
CA HIS A 263 15.88 16.58 -8.87
C HIS A 263 14.76 16.34 -7.83
N PHE A 264 14.88 15.27 -7.03
CA PHE A 264 13.85 14.88 -6.07
C PHE A 264 14.01 15.52 -4.69
N GLY A 265 15.18 16.14 -4.42
CA GLY A 265 15.48 16.75 -3.13
C GLY A 265 15.90 15.72 -2.08
N THR A 266 15.89 16.16 -0.82
CA THR A 266 16.12 15.31 0.34
C THR A 266 14.80 15.06 1.04
N GLU A 267 14.61 13.86 1.57
CA GLU A 267 13.45 13.52 2.36
C GLU A 267 13.25 14.46 3.55
N THR A 268 12.01 14.78 3.84
CA THR A 268 11.60 15.63 4.97
C THR A 268 10.43 14.98 5.69
N PHE A 269 10.43 15.03 7.01
CA PHE A 269 9.31 14.50 7.79
C PHE A 269 8.33 15.60 8.25
N ALA A 270 8.54 16.86 7.83
CA ALA A 270 7.63 17.97 8.09
C ALA A 270 6.47 17.99 7.07
N GLY A 271 5.64 16.97 7.12
CA GLY A 271 4.54 16.78 6.17
C GLY A 271 3.50 15.78 6.66
N VAL A 272 2.56 15.44 5.80
CA VAL A 272 1.57 14.39 6.07
C VAL A 272 2.20 13.02 5.81
N PRO A 273 2.17 12.08 6.77
CA PRO A 273 2.62 10.71 6.55
C PRO A 273 1.89 10.08 5.36
N PHE A 274 2.61 9.41 4.47
CA PHE A 274 2.04 8.94 3.21
C PHE A 274 0.86 7.99 3.41
N VAL A 275 0.87 7.16 4.44
CA VAL A 275 -0.23 6.24 4.76
C VAL A 275 -1.53 7.00 5.09
N PHE A 276 -1.43 8.21 5.65
CA PHE A 276 -2.58 9.07 5.90
C PHE A 276 -2.98 9.86 4.66
N LEU A 277 -2.02 10.31 3.85
CA LEU A 277 -2.31 10.93 2.55
C LEU A 277 -3.06 9.95 1.63
N LEU A 278 -2.63 8.71 1.54
CA LEU A 278 -3.30 7.67 0.74
C LEU A 278 -4.72 7.38 1.26
N ARG A 279 -4.89 7.38 2.58
CA ARG A 279 -6.22 7.25 3.17
C ARG A 279 -7.10 8.45 2.87
N ASP A 280 -6.58 9.66 2.93
CA ASP A 280 -7.32 10.87 2.56
C ASP A 280 -7.82 10.82 1.11
N ILE A 281 -7.02 10.27 0.20
CA ILE A 281 -7.42 10.03 -1.19
C ILE A 281 -8.66 9.12 -1.22
N LEU A 282 -8.60 7.97 -0.55
CA LEU A 282 -9.73 7.04 -0.54
C LEU A 282 -10.97 7.60 0.15
N GLN A 283 -10.80 8.39 1.20
CA GLN A 283 -11.89 8.88 2.04
C GLN A 283 -12.58 10.12 1.48
N PHE A 284 -11.86 10.97 0.75
CA PHE A 284 -12.36 12.30 0.36
C PHE A 284 -12.40 12.56 -1.14
N ASP A 285 -11.48 11.98 -1.92
CA ASP A 285 -11.37 12.30 -3.34
C ASP A 285 -12.39 11.52 -4.16
N LYS A 286 -12.94 12.17 -5.17
CA LYS A 286 -13.99 11.58 -6.04
C LYS A 286 -13.48 11.27 -7.43
N THR A 287 -12.39 11.89 -7.83
CA THR A 287 -11.78 11.74 -9.16
C THR A 287 -10.26 11.72 -9.05
N TYR A 288 -9.58 11.20 -10.07
CA TYR A 288 -8.13 11.29 -10.12
C TYR A 288 -7.64 12.75 -10.14
N THR A 289 -8.43 13.70 -10.65
CA THR A 289 -8.09 15.13 -10.65
C THR A 289 -8.04 15.69 -9.22
N ASP A 290 -8.98 15.26 -8.36
CA ASP A 290 -8.94 15.63 -6.93
C ASP A 290 -7.67 15.08 -6.28
N THR A 291 -7.31 13.83 -6.63
CA THR A 291 -6.11 13.16 -6.10
C THR A 291 -4.83 13.86 -6.55
N VAL A 292 -4.70 14.23 -7.83
CA VAL A 292 -3.55 15.02 -8.32
C VAL A 292 -3.42 16.31 -7.52
N ALA A 293 -4.51 17.05 -7.38
CA ALA A 293 -4.51 18.31 -6.63
C ALA A 293 -4.15 18.11 -5.15
N ARG A 294 -4.59 17.00 -4.52
CA ARG A 294 -4.21 16.64 -3.15
C ARG A 294 -2.72 16.33 -3.03
N ILE A 295 -2.19 15.47 -3.89
CA ILE A 295 -0.79 15.06 -3.86
C ILE A 295 0.13 16.26 -4.12
N GLU A 296 -0.17 17.09 -5.13
CA GLU A 296 0.61 18.29 -5.45
C GLU A 296 0.55 19.34 -4.34
N GLY A 297 -0.62 19.50 -3.70
CA GLY A 297 -0.83 20.48 -2.64
C GLY A 297 -0.35 20.04 -1.25
N ALA A 298 0.00 18.78 -1.06
CA ALA A 298 0.43 18.26 0.24
C ALA A 298 1.88 18.69 0.57
N ASN A 299 2.14 18.88 1.87
CA ASN A 299 3.51 18.81 2.36
C ASN A 299 3.86 17.32 2.47
N ARG A 300 4.76 16.87 1.61
CA ARG A 300 5.12 15.45 1.44
C ARG A 300 6.35 15.11 2.27
N THR A 301 6.48 13.87 2.67
CA THR A 301 7.51 13.39 3.61
C THR A 301 8.62 12.58 2.93
N CYS A 302 8.32 11.42 2.42
CA CYS A 302 9.25 10.42 1.90
C CYS A 302 9.21 10.33 0.36
N ASP A 303 10.00 9.44 -0.19
CA ASP A 303 10.03 9.12 -1.62
C ASP A 303 9.15 7.90 -1.91
N LEU A 304 8.28 8.00 -2.91
CA LEU A 304 7.37 6.92 -3.31
C LEU A 304 7.12 6.93 -4.83
N ILE A 305 6.76 5.78 -5.37
CA ILE A 305 5.95 5.70 -6.57
C ILE A 305 4.52 5.45 -6.14
N LEU A 306 3.61 6.33 -6.51
CA LEU A 306 2.18 6.15 -6.25
C LEU A 306 1.44 5.79 -7.52
N GLY A 307 0.32 5.08 -7.37
CA GLY A 307 -0.63 4.81 -8.44
C GLY A 307 -2.05 5.08 -7.99
N VAL A 308 -2.85 5.67 -8.85
CA VAL A 308 -4.28 5.91 -8.60
C VAL A 308 -5.08 5.48 -9.80
N GLY A 309 -5.98 4.53 -9.57
CA GLY A 309 -6.99 4.10 -10.55
C GLY A 309 -8.31 4.84 -10.34
N ASP A 310 -8.97 5.22 -11.43
CA ASP A 310 -10.33 5.76 -11.44
C ASP A 310 -11.20 4.92 -12.38
N GLY A 311 -12.26 4.31 -11.85
CA GLY A 311 -13.14 3.40 -12.59
C GLY A 311 -14.23 4.08 -13.39
N LYS A 312 -14.36 5.40 -13.31
CA LYS A 312 -15.42 6.18 -13.97
C LYS A 312 -15.03 6.60 -15.40
N ASP A 313 -16.00 6.95 -16.21
CA ASP A 313 -15.85 7.58 -17.52
C ASP A 313 -14.87 6.85 -18.48
N GLY A 314 -14.90 5.53 -18.50
CA GLY A 314 -14.05 4.70 -19.35
C GLY A 314 -12.72 4.32 -18.71
N GLY A 315 -12.51 4.72 -17.49
CA GLY A 315 -11.34 4.35 -16.69
C GLY A 315 -10.10 5.17 -16.98
N ALA A 316 -9.25 5.28 -15.98
CA ALA A 316 -7.91 5.84 -16.09
C ALA A 316 -7.02 5.31 -14.97
N PHE A 317 -5.72 5.33 -15.19
CA PHE A 317 -4.73 5.11 -14.14
C PHE A 317 -3.63 6.16 -14.28
N ARG A 318 -3.20 6.72 -13.16
CA ARG A 318 -2.06 7.64 -13.13
C ARG A 318 -1.03 7.14 -12.14
N GLY A 319 0.22 7.20 -12.58
CA GLY A 319 1.37 7.00 -11.72
C GLY A 319 1.98 8.32 -11.30
N PHE A 320 2.67 8.32 -10.17
CA PHE A 320 3.33 9.51 -9.64
C PHE A 320 4.72 9.12 -9.15
N ALA A 321 5.74 9.87 -9.60
CA ALA A 321 6.96 9.97 -8.81
C ALA A 321 6.72 11.04 -7.75
N TYR A 322 6.81 10.65 -6.50
CA TYR A 322 6.45 11.44 -5.33
C TYR A 322 7.66 11.60 -4.42
N SER A 323 8.02 12.83 -4.12
CA SER A 323 9.04 13.15 -3.13
C SER A 323 8.64 14.39 -2.32
N GLY A 324 9.39 14.70 -1.28
CA GLY A 324 9.16 15.91 -0.48
C GLY A 324 9.13 17.20 -1.31
N SER A 325 9.88 17.27 -2.40
CA SER A 325 10.03 18.48 -3.22
C SER A 325 9.36 18.40 -4.59
N GLN A 326 9.16 17.21 -5.15
CA GLN A 326 8.69 17.01 -6.53
C GLN A 326 7.52 16.04 -6.62
N VAL A 327 6.67 16.27 -7.61
CA VAL A 327 5.65 15.31 -8.07
C VAL A 327 5.68 15.30 -9.58
N GLU A 328 5.90 14.13 -10.16
CA GLU A 328 5.77 13.90 -11.60
C GLU A 328 4.59 12.97 -11.84
N VAL A 329 3.73 13.33 -12.78
CA VAL A 329 2.52 12.55 -13.11
C VAL A 329 2.74 11.79 -14.40
N TYR A 330 2.51 10.47 -14.34
CA TYR A 330 2.68 9.58 -15.47
C TYR A 330 1.35 8.98 -15.94
N ASP A 331 1.26 8.81 -17.26
CA ASP A 331 0.24 8.00 -17.93
C ASP A 331 0.91 7.07 -18.96
N ASP A 332 0.12 6.40 -19.79
CA ASP A 332 0.61 5.47 -20.81
C ASP A 332 1.41 6.12 -21.94
N THR A 333 1.41 7.45 -22.03
CA THR A 333 2.12 8.20 -23.08
C THR A 333 3.47 8.73 -22.63
N ASN A 334 3.64 8.98 -21.33
CA ASN A 334 4.87 9.57 -20.78
C ASN A 334 5.52 8.73 -19.67
N LEU A 335 5.03 7.51 -19.44
CA LEU A 335 5.63 6.60 -18.44
C LEU A 335 7.10 6.40 -18.75
N GLU A 336 7.95 6.87 -17.85
CA GLU A 336 9.41 6.73 -17.94
C GLU A 336 9.92 6.06 -16.68
N PRO A 337 10.79 5.06 -16.82
CA PRO A 337 11.62 4.64 -15.69
C PRO A 337 12.70 5.69 -15.47
N PHE A 338 13.08 5.93 -14.22
CA PHE A 338 14.16 6.87 -13.86
C PHE A 338 15.54 6.50 -14.41
N ASN A 339 15.64 5.44 -15.17
CA ASN A 339 16.89 4.98 -15.73
C ASN A 339 16.88 5.16 -17.25
N ASN A 340 17.53 6.22 -17.73
CA ASN A 340 17.79 6.50 -19.15
C ASN A 340 18.79 5.52 -19.79
N THR A 341 18.77 4.24 -19.41
CA THR A 341 19.57 3.26 -20.14
C THR A 341 18.91 2.96 -21.48
N PRO A 342 19.70 2.71 -22.55
CA PRO A 342 19.16 2.39 -23.86
C PRO A 342 18.44 1.04 -23.94
N ASP A 343 18.45 0.26 -22.87
CA ASP A 343 17.73 -1.00 -22.75
C ASP A 343 16.26 -0.72 -22.36
N THR A 344 15.37 -0.94 -23.32
CA THR A 344 13.91 -0.79 -23.15
C THR A 344 13.32 -1.95 -22.34
N TRP A 345 13.77 -2.16 -21.11
CA TRP A 345 13.21 -3.19 -20.22
C TRP A 345 11.87 -2.76 -19.59
N HIS A 346 11.48 -1.49 -19.76
CA HIS A 346 10.21 -0.91 -19.30
C HIS A 346 9.44 -0.32 -20.49
N PRO A 347 8.97 -1.14 -21.45
CA PRO A 347 8.25 -0.63 -22.62
C PRO A 347 6.90 -0.04 -22.22
N ARG A 348 6.47 0.98 -22.97
CA ARG A 348 5.11 1.54 -22.83
C ARG A 348 4.10 0.70 -23.59
N PHE A 349 2.92 0.57 -23.02
CA PHE A 349 1.74 -0.07 -23.65
C PHE A 349 0.58 0.89 -23.63
N GLU A 350 -0.17 0.98 -24.72
CA GLU A 350 -1.38 1.81 -24.80
C GLU A 350 -2.36 1.43 -23.68
N ASN A 351 -2.82 2.40 -22.93
CA ASN A 351 -3.74 2.25 -21.79
C ASN A 351 -3.19 1.34 -20.65
N VAL A 352 -1.90 1.37 -20.41
CA VAL A 352 -1.27 0.69 -19.26
C VAL A 352 -0.22 1.58 -18.60
N VAL A 353 -0.26 1.61 -17.27
CA VAL A 353 0.79 2.16 -16.41
C VAL A 353 1.19 1.08 -15.42
N TYR A 354 2.48 0.81 -15.25
CA TYR A 354 2.94 -0.27 -14.38
C TYR A 354 4.36 -0.02 -13.86
N TRP A 355 4.66 -0.59 -12.71
CA TRP A 355 6.00 -0.75 -12.18
C TRP A 355 6.12 -2.12 -11.52
N GLY A 356 7.26 -2.77 -11.75
CA GLY A 356 7.62 -3.99 -11.05
C GLY A 356 8.26 -3.70 -9.69
N MET A 357 8.42 -4.72 -8.91
CA MET A 357 8.97 -4.70 -7.55
C MET A 357 10.36 -4.03 -7.48
N ASP A 358 11.15 -4.19 -8.51
CA ASP A 358 12.50 -3.65 -8.64
C ASP A 358 12.53 -2.46 -9.62
N TRP A 359 11.76 -1.46 -9.38
CA TRP A 359 11.48 -0.30 -10.25
C TRP A 359 12.71 0.33 -10.96
N LEU A 360 13.92 0.22 -10.37
CA LEU A 360 15.19 0.63 -11.00
C LEU A 360 15.87 -0.46 -11.83
N CYS A 361 15.38 -1.70 -11.79
CA CYS A 361 16.06 -2.88 -12.27
C CYS A 361 15.17 -3.71 -13.20
N PRO A 362 15.76 -4.47 -14.12
CA PRO A 362 14.98 -5.24 -15.10
C PRO A 362 14.43 -6.58 -14.58
N GLY A 363 14.84 -7.04 -13.41
CA GLY A 363 14.59 -8.40 -12.93
C GLY A 363 13.14 -8.80 -12.88
N TYR A 364 12.29 -8.02 -12.22
CA TYR A 364 10.84 -8.22 -12.15
C TYR A 364 10.07 -7.40 -13.20
N SER A 365 10.55 -6.22 -13.56
CA SER A 365 9.87 -5.36 -14.54
C SER A 365 9.83 -5.97 -15.95
N ARG A 366 10.86 -6.70 -16.38
CA ARG A 366 10.85 -7.42 -17.67
C ARG A 366 9.80 -8.54 -17.73
N PRO A 367 9.73 -9.49 -16.77
CA PRO A 367 8.67 -10.49 -16.71
C PRO A 367 7.28 -9.85 -16.65
N LEU A 368 7.10 -8.79 -15.85
CA LEU A 368 5.83 -8.07 -15.76
C LEU A 368 5.44 -7.48 -17.11
N ALA A 369 6.34 -6.78 -17.79
CA ALA A 369 6.13 -6.26 -19.14
C ALA A 369 5.81 -7.36 -20.15
N ALA A 370 6.48 -8.50 -20.08
CA ALA A 370 6.21 -9.64 -20.97
C ALA A 370 4.80 -10.21 -20.76
N GLN A 371 4.33 -10.37 -19.53
CA GLN A 371 2.97 -10.81 -19.24
C GLN A 371 1.93 -9.78 -19.69
N ILE A 372 2.12 -8.50 -19.40
CA ILE A 372 1.25 -7.42 -19.88
C ILE A 372 1.18 -7.42 -21.41
N SER A 373 2.32 -7.50 -22.09
CA SER A 373 2.38 -7.52 -23.56
C SER A 373 1.61 -8.71 -24.15
N SER A 374 1.75 -9.89 -23.54
CA SER A 374 1.08 -11.11 -24.05
C SER A 374 -0.45 -11.09 -23.86
N LEU A 375 -0.94 -10.32 -22.88
CA LEU A 375 -2.35 -10.23 -22.52
C LEU A 375 -3.00 -8.91 -22.95
N HIS A 376 -2.26 -8.00 -23.57
CA HIS A 376 -2.76 -6.68 -23.99
C HIS A 376 -3.98 -6.81 -24.89
N GLY A 377 -5.07 -6.11 -24.57
CA GLY A 377 -6.36 -6.24 -25.23
C GLY A 377 -7.28 -7.33 -24.66
N ALA A 378 -6.73 -8.18 -23.77
CA ALA A 378 -7.47 -9.29 -23.15
C ALA A 378 -7.31 -9.34 -21.62
N LEU A 379 -6.75 -8.30 -21.01
CA LEU A 379 -6.57 -8.27 -19.54
C LEU A 379 -7.94 -8.37 -18.83
N THR A 380 -7.98 -9.24 -17.84
CA THR A 380 -9.12 -9.49 -16.94
C THR A 380 -8.60 -9.70 -15.53
N PRO A 381 -9.40 -9.54 -14.46
CA PRO A 381 -8.97 -9.91 -13.11
C PRO A 381 -8.45 -11.37 -13.03
N ALA A 382 -9.08 -12.28 -13.76
CA ALA A 382 -8.70 -13.70 -13.75
C ALA A 382 -7.28 -13.93 -14.28
N ASN A 383 -6.92 -13.38 -15.44
CA ASN A 383 -5.57 -13.56 -15.99
C ASN A 383 -4.51 -12.65 -15.33
N MET A 384 -4.92 -11.53 -14.72
CA MET A 384 -4.02 -10.77 -13.84
C MET A 384 -3.63 -11.62 -12.61
N ILE A 385 -4.57 -12.38 -12.04
CA ILE A 385 -4.30 -13.29 -10.94
C ILE A 385 -3.47 -14.50 -11.43
N SER A 386 -3.96 -15.21 -12.45
CA SER A 386 -3.34 -16.48 -12.86
C SER A 386 -1.97 -16.27 -13.51
N ASP A 387 -1.90 -15.39 -14.50
CA ASP A 387 -0.71 -15.28 -15.35
C ASP A 387 0.22 -14.16 -14.91
N VAL A 388 -0.30 -12.95 -14.64
CA VAL A 388 0.57 -11.84 -14.26
C VAL A 388 1.19 -12.13 -12.89
N LEU A 389 0.38 -12.26 -11.84
CA LEU A 389 0.88 -12.46 -10.48
C LEU A 389 1.59 -13.79 -10.30
N GLY A 390 0.98 -14.91 -10.73
CA GLY A 390 1.57 -16.23 -10.56
C GLY A 390 2.92 -16.40 -11.26
N ARG A 391 3.10 -15.81 -12.44
CA ARG A 391 4.35 -15.95 -13.20
C ARG A 391 5.41 -14.90 -12.84
N VAL A 392 4.99 -13.71 -12.41
CA VAL A 392 5.93 -12.65 -11.98
C VAL A 392 6.35 -12.87 -10.53
N GLN A 393 5.58 -13.62 -9.74
CA GLN A 393 5.86 -13.91 -8.33
C GLN A 393 6.09 -12.62 -7.51
N THR A 394 5.16 -11.68 -7.59
CA THR A 394 5.14 -10.45 -6.82
C THR A 394 3.89 -10.40 -5.94
N GLY A 395 4.00 -9.84 -4.75
CA GLY A 395 2.96 -9.81 -3.73
C GLY A 395 3.10 -10.94 -2.73
N ASP A 396 4.20 -10.96 -2.02
CA ASP A 396 4.45 -11.96 -0.97
C ASP A 396 3.43 -11.85 0.15
N VAL A 397 3.20 -10.64 0.65
CA VAL A 397 2.44 -10.39 1.88
C VAL A 397 0.94 -10.26 1.63
N HIS A 398 0.55 -9.36 0.73
CA HIS A 398 -0.84 -9.30 0.28
C HIS A 398 -0.96 -8.70 -1.13
N ILE A 399 -2.08 -9.01 -1.76
CA ILE A 399 -2.40 -8.53 -3.10
C ILE A 399 -3.86 -8.11 -3.14
N ALA A 400 -4.13 -7.03 -3.88
CA ALA A 400 -5.45 -6.65 -4.33
C ALA A 400 -5.47 -6.44 -5.84
N VAL A 401 -6.40 -7.12 -6.52
CA VAL A 401 -6.75 -6.88 -7.92
C VAL A 401 -8.13 -6.25 -7.96
N TYR A 402 -8.29 -5.18 -8.71
CA TYR A 402 -9.50 -4.39 -8.77
C TYR A 402 -10.12 -4.44 -10.17
N ASP A 403 -11.39 -4.75 -10.27
CA ASP A 403 -12.25 -4.34 -11.38
C ASP A 403 -13.00 -3.09 -10.91
N LEU A 404 -12.42 -1.92 -11.18
CA LEU A 404 -12.98 -0.65 -10.72
C LEU A 404 -14.31 -0.34 -11.42
N SER A 405 -14.47 -0.79 -12.66
CA SER A 405 -15.72 -0.59 -13.43
C SER A 405 -16.89 -1.35 -12.82
N ASP A 406 -16.69 -2.60 -12.41
CA ASP A 406 -17.73 -3.45 -11.81
C ASP A 406 -17.72 -3.42 -10.29
N GLN A 407 -16.85 -2.61 -9.67
CA GLN A 407 -16.67 -2.53 -8.22
C GLN A 407 -16.44 -3.91 -7.58
N GLN A 408 -15.53 -4.68 -8.16
CA GLN A 408 -15.08 -5.96 -7.61
C GLN A 408 -13.64 -5.85 -7.13
N MET A 409 -13.34 -6.44 -5.99
CA MET A 409 -11.97 -6.54 -5.48
C MET A 409 -11.64 -8.00 -5.20
N TYR A 410 -10.47 -8.42 -5.60
CA TYR A 410 -9.95 -9.78 -5.39
C TYR A 410 -8.72 -9.68 -4.49
N VAL A 411 -8.76 -10.31 -3.33
CA VAL A 411 -7.67 -10.22 -2.35
C VAL A 411 -7.07 -11.57 -2.03
N SER A 412 -5.78 -11.57 -1.78
CA SER A 412 -5.03 -12.70 -1.25
C SER A 412 -4.04 -12.20 -0.21
N PHE A 413 -3.80 -13.01 0.81
CA PHE A 413 -2.88 -12.72 1.91
C PHE A 413 -1.93 -13.88 2.13
N MET A 414 -0.71 -13.58 2.58
CA MET A 414 0.29 -14.54 2.99
C MET A 414 -0.23 -15.46 4.10
N ALA A 415 0.23 -16.71 4.12
CA ALA A 415 -0.01 -17.63 5.23
C ALA A 415 1.14 -17.60 6.25
N PRO A 416 0.88 -17.97 7.51
CA PRO A 416 1.95 -18.25 8.47
C PRO A 416 2.93 -19.32 7.94
N LEU A 417 4.22 -19.17 8.23
CA LEU A 417 5.32 -19.98 7.68
C LEU A 417 5.26 -21.50 8.00
N ASN A 418 4.40 -21.94 8.89
CA ASN A 418 4.30 -23.34 9.33
C ASN A 418 3.06 -24.07 8.81
N THR A 419 2.51 -23.63 7.69
CA THR A 419 1.32 -24.26 7.08
C THR A 419 1.71 -25.20 5.93
N THR A 420 0.83 -26.14 5.63
CA THR A 420 0.97 -27.06 4.48
C THR A 420 0.43 -26.46 3.17
N VAL A 421 -0.10 -25.23 3.21
CA VAL A 421 -0.61 -24.51 2.05
C VAL A 421 0.47 -23.58 1.49
N PRO A 422 0.36 -23.13 0.24
CA PRO A 422 1.24 -22.08 -0.30
C PRO A 422 1.31 -20.88 0.63
N GLN A 423 2.49 -20.30 0.80
CA GLN A 423 2.74 -19.27 1.79
C GLN A 423 2.53 -17.87 1.22
N MET A 424 3.11 -17.60 0.06
CA MET A 424 3.09 -16.28 -0.57
C MET A 424 1.71 -15.97 -1.16
N ALA A 425 1.25 -14.73 -1.04
CA ALA A 425 -0.09 -14.36 -1.45
C ALA A 425 -0.35 -14.59 -2.95
N TYR A 426 0.67 -14.45 -3.81
CA TYR A 426 0.54 -14.72 -5.26
C TYR A 426 0.26 -16.18 -5.59
N ASP A 427 0.65 -17.15 -4.74
CA ASP A 427 0.41 -18.58 -4.92
C ASP A 427 -0.89 -19.06 -4.25
N ARG A 428 -1.59 -18.19 -3.56
CA ARG A 428 -2.76 -18.54 -2.76
C ARG A 428 -4.06 -18.28 -3.49
N ARG A 429 -5.15 -18.83 -2.94
CA ARG A 429 -6.50 -18.64 -3.46
C ARG A 429 -6.96 -17.21 -3.19
N PHE A 430 -7.34 -16.50 -4.24
CA PHE A 430 -7.95 -15.18 -4.14
C PHE A 430 -9.42 -15.27 -3.74
N THR A 431 -9.87 -14.31 -2.93
CA THR A 431 -11.28 -14.14 -2.55
C THR A 431 -11.84 -12.91 -3.26
N GLN A 432 -12.95 -13.07 -3.94
CA GLN A 432 -13.70 -11.97 -4.56
C GLN A 432 -14.59 -11.30 -3.52
N LEU A 433 -14.55 -9.98 -3.49
CA LEU A 433 -15.41 -9.11 -2.68
C LEU A 433 -16.24 -8.23 -3.62
N ASP A 434 -17.56 -8.28 -3.47
CA ASP A 434 -18.49 -7.37 -4.13
C ASP A 434 -18.51 -6.04 -3.36
N MET A 435 -17.75 -5.07 -3.84
CA MET A 435 -17.57 -3.80 -3.15
C MET A 435 -18.86 -2.97 -3.11
N ALA A 436 -19.71 -3.07 -4.14
CA ALA A 436 -21.00 -2.41 -4.13
C ALA A 436 -21.90 -2.94 -2.99
N ALA A 437 -21.89 -4.25 -2.76
CA ALA A 437 -22.60 -4.85 -1.64
C ALA A 437 -21.98 -4.44 -0.28
N LEU A 438 -20.63 -4.39 -0.19
CA LEU A 438 -19.95 -3.96 1.04
C LEU A 438 -20.21 -2.49 1.37
N TRP A 439 -20.29 -1.60 0.36
CA TRP A 439 -20.68 -0.19 0.60
C TRP A 439 -22.11 -0.04 1.12
N ALA A 440 -23.00 -0.98 0.74
CA ALA A 440 -24.40 -0.98 1.14
C ALA A 440 -24.66 -1.68 2.48
N GLU A 441 -23.62 -2.23 3.13
CA GLU A 441 -23.77 -2.91 4.43
C GLU A 441 -24.39 -1.95 5.48
N ALA A 442 -25.45 -2.39 6.12
CA ALA A 442 -26.16 -1.58 7.10
C ALA A 442 -25.42 -1.57 8.45
N PRO A 443 -25.48 -0.47 9.22
CA PRO A 443 -24.94 -0.47 10.57
C PRO A 443 -25.62 -1.54 11.43
N PRO A 444 -24.98 -1.98 12.53
CA PRO A 444 -25.61 -2.87 13.50
C PRO A 444 -26.89 -2.28 14.04
N SER A 445 -27.91 -3.15 14.25
CA SER A 445 -29.21 -2.78 14.83
C SER A 445 -29.14 -2.54 16.35
#